data_6b0a479d4bceca4201b00d5e7a31ad97
#
_entry.id   6b0a479d4bceca4201b00d5e7a31ad97
#
_cell.length_a   1.000
_cell.length_b   1.000
_cell.length_c   1.000
_cell.angle_alpha   90.00
_cell.angle_beta   90.00
_cell.angle_gamma   90.00
#
_symmetry.space_group_name_H-M   'P 1'
#
loop_
_entity.id
_entity.type
_entity.pdbx_description
1 polymer ?
#
loop_
_entity_poly.entity_id
_entity_poly.type
_entity_poly.pdbx_seq_one_letter_code
_entity_poly.pdbx_strand_id
1 'polypeptide(L)'
;HQIIGSLLPVVLLTALLFAVIGGLYVLFHGPIWYQLNSNQNNWKHYSKEFSTFVAYLLPIWIVYFFVEMMIDLRYEVIIQLGGAASQVVLWIPSVIMGLALLVIIPSHSVLSLKKGWALWKKQPGALFVTLLLPFLSIMAASTLVDLVWTQSPELGFLLGVPAISVLTWARKFIILEVSDVL
;
A
#
# COMPACT_ATOMS: atom_id res chain seq x y z
N HIS A 1 29.16 -0.11 -20.00
CA HIS A 1 29.71 -0.44 -18.67
C HIS A 1 29.58 0.71 -17.66
N GLN A 2 29.75 2.00 -18.07
CA GLN A 2 29.63 3.14 -17.16
C GLN A 2 28.21 3.35 -16.63
N ILE A 3 27.18 3.13 -17.44
CA ILE A 3 25.77 3.31 -17.03
C ILE A 3 25.37 2.29 -15.94
N ILE A 4 25.82 1.05 -16.07
CA ILE A 4 25.51 0.00 -15.07
C ILE A 4 26.21 0.29 -13.74
N GLY A 5 27.45 0.83 -13.78
CA GLY A 5 28.18 1.20 -12.57
C GLY A 5 27.55 2.35 -11.79
N SER A 6 26.85 3.29 -12.46
CA SER A 6 26.13 4.38 -11.80
C SER A 6 24.75 4.01 -11.27
N LEU A 7 24.10 2.98 -11.84
CA LEU A 7 22.80 2.50 -11.40
C LEU A 7 22.89 1.66 -10.12
N LEU A 8 23.97 0.90 -9.94
CA LEU A 8 24.11 0.00 -8.77
C LEU A 8 24.02 0.74 -7.41
N PRO A 9 24.71 1.87 -7.18
CA PRO A 9 24.54 2.63 -5.94
C PRO A 9 23.13 3.13 -5.71
N VAL A 10 22.43 3.56 -6.77
CA VAL A 10 21.04 4.02 -6.68
C VAL A 10 20.12 2.88 -6.27
N VAL A 11 20.27 1.71 -6.88
CA VAL A 11 19.49 0.50 -6.53
C VAL A 11 19.74 0.11 -5.08
N LEU A 12 21.00 0.07 -4.64
CA LEU A 12 21.35 -0.28 -3.26
C LEU A 12 20.81 0.73 -2.25
N LEU A 13 20.94 2.02 -2.53
CA LEU A 13 20.42 3.07 -1.65
C LEU A 13 18.90 3.00 -1.55
N THR A 14 18.22 2.78 -2.66
CA THR A 14 16.77 2.62 -2.70
C THR A 14 16.33 1.37 -1.93
N ALA A 15 17.00 0.25 -2.11
CA ALA A 15 16.70 -0.98 -1.36
C ALA A 15 16.90 -0.78 0.15
N LEU A 16 17.98 -0.08 0.55
CA LEU A 16 18.23 0.27 1.95
C LEU A 16 17.12 1.18 2.51
N LEU A 17 16.72 2.20 1.76
CA LEU A 17 15.63 3.11 2.14
C LEU A 17 14.33 2.33 2.37
N PHE A 18 13.95 1.46 1.44
CA PHE A 18 12.76 0.63 1.59
C PHE A 18 12.87 -0.35 2.77
N ALA A 19 14.05 -0.90 3.05
CA ALA A 19 14.27 -1.74 4.23
C ALA A 19 14.06 -0.95 5.52
N VAL A 20 14.55 0.29 5.59
CA VAL A 20 14.32 1.19 6.74
C VAL A 20 12.83 1.53 6.88
N ILE A 21 12.17 1.92 5.80
CA ILE A 21 10.73 2.21 5.79
C ILE A 21 9.93 0.97 6.22
N GLY A 22 10.26 -0.21 5.71
CA GLY A 22 9.63 -1.48 6.10
C GLY A 22 9.83 -1.79 7.57
N GLY A 23 11.04 -1.57 8.10
CA GLY A 23 11.34 -1.71 9.53
C GLY A 23 10.52 -0.76 10.40
N LEU A 24 10.44 0.51 10.03
CA LEU A 24 9.59 1.51 10.71
C LEU A 24 8.10 1.11 10.62
N TYR A 25 7.66 0.64 9.46
CA TYR A 25 6.29 0.15 9.30
C TYR A 25 5.99 -1.01 10.27
N VAL A 26 6.89 -1.99 10.40
CA VAL A 26 6.73 -3.09 11.35
C VAL A 26 6.66 -2.58 12.80
N LEU A 27 7.53 -1.65 13.17
CA LEU A 27 7.57 -1.10 14.52
C LEU A 27 6.29 -0.35 14.91
N PHE A 28 5.78 0.49 14.01
CA PHE A 28 4.63 1.34 14.32
C PHE A 28 3.29 0.69 14.00
N HIS A 29 3.20 -0.03 12.90
CA HIS A 29 1.93 -0.63 12.46
C HIS A 29 1.72 -2.05 12.95
N GLY A 30 2.78 -2.81 13.21
CA GLY A 30 2.67 -4.17 13.74
C GLY A 30 1.83 -4.26 15.02
N PRO A 31 2.11 -3.43 16.06
CA PRO A 31 1.29 -3.40 17.27
C PRO A 31 -0.18 -3.07 17.02
N ILE A 32 -0.46 -2.13 16.11
CA ILE A 32 -1.83 -1.73 15.76
C ILE A 32 -2.58 -2.92 15.13
N TRP A 33 -1.97 -3.57 14.15
CA TRP A 33 -2.55 -4.74 13.52
C TRP A 33 -2.74 -5.91 14.49
N TYR A 34 -1.80 -6.11 15.40
CA TYR A 34 -1.92 -7.13 16.46
C TYR A 34 -3.12 -6.88 17.38
N GLN A 35 -3.29 -5.63 17.85
CA GLN A 35 -4.41 -5.27 18.71
C GLN A 35 -5.77 -5.39 17.99
N LEU A 36 -5.82 -5.13 16.70
CA LEU A 36 -7.03 -5.26 15.90
C LEU A 36 -7.38 -6.72 15.62
N ASN A 37 -6.38 -7.60 15.57
CA ASN A 37 -6.56 -9.02 15.29
C ASN A 37 -6.72 -9.82 16.59
N SER A 38 -7.96 -9.85 17.12
CA SER A 38 -8.30 -10.47 18.41
C SER A 38 -7.99 -11.98 18.51
N ASN A 39 -7.75 -12.65 17.39
CA ASN A 39 -7.47 -14.09 17.34
C ASN A 39 -5.99 -14.44 17.62
N GLN A 40 -5.13 -13.43 17.82
CA GLN A 40 -3.70 -13.65 18.06
C GLN A 40 -3.36 -13.49 19.55
N ASN A 41 -2.96 -14.59 20.18
CA ASN A 41 -2.66 -14.60 21.62
C ASN A 41 -1.17 -14.37 21.94
N ASN A 42 -0.29 -14.34 20.93
CA ASN A 42 1.16 -14.26 21.14
C ASN A 42 1.80 -13.20 20.26
N TRP A 43 2.12 -12.06 20.86
CA TRP A 43 2.80 -10.95 20.19
C TRP A 43 4.12 -11.35 19.50
N LYS A 44 4.95 -12.16 20.17
CA LYS A 44 6.26 -12.56 19.63
C LYS A 44 6.11 -13.38 18.35
N HIS A 45 5.12 -14.27 18.30
CA HIS A 45 4.83 -15.06 17.12
C HIS A 45 4.28 -14.15 16.00
N TYR A 46 3.29 -13.34 16.33
CA TYR A 46 2.68 -12.40 15.40
C TYR A 46 3.70 -11.41 14.81
N SER A 47 4.56 -10.80 15.61
CA SER A 47 5.55 -9.84 15.13
C SER A 47 6.55 -10.46 14.16
N LYS A 48 6.93 -11.73 14.37
CA LYS A 48 7.77 -12.49 13.44
C LYS A 48 7.05 -12.75 12.12
N GLU A 49 5.80 -13.18 12.16
CA GLU A 49 5.00 -13.40 10.94
C GLU A 49 4.74 -12.10 10.20
N PHE A 50 4.40 -11.04 10.92
CA PHE A 50 4.15 -9.72 10.35
C PHE A 50 5.41 -9.14 9.68
N SER A 51 6.57 -9.21 10.34
CA SER A 51 7.83 -8.75 9.75
C SER A 51 8.22 -9.57 8.52
N THR A 52 8.02 -10.89 8.56
CA THR A 52 8.25 -11.76 7.41
C THR A 52 7.32 -11.41 6.25
N PHE A 53 6.03 -11.17 6.52
CA PHE A 53 5.06 -10.73 5.53
C PHE A 53 5.45 -9.40 4.90
N VAL A 54 5.81 -8.39 5.70
CA VAL A 54 6.30 -7.09 5.21
C VAL A 54 7.55 -7.27 4.34
N ALA A 55 8.49 -8.12 4.76
CA ALA A 55 9.69 -8.41 3.97
C ALA A 55 9.37 -8.99 2.58
N TYR A 56 8.32 -9.81 2.47
CA TYR A 56 7.83 -10.29 1.16
C TYR A 56 7.18 -9.21 0.30
N LEU A 57 6.65 -8.15 0.90
CA LEU A 57 6.07 -7.03 0.16
C LEU A 57 7.13 -6.05 -0.36
N LEU A 58 8.30 -5.96 0.30
CA LEU A 58 9.35 -5.02 -0.10
C LEU A 58 9.77 -5.13 -1.57
N PRO A 59 10.02 -6.32 -2.15
CA PRO A 59 10.37 -6.44 -3.56
C PRO A 59 9.27 -5.88 -4.48
N ILE A 60 8.00 -6.06 -4.14
CA ILE A 60 6.87 -5.56 -4.92
C ILE A 60 6.90 -4.03 -4.93
N TRP A 61 7.09 -3.39 -3.77
CA TRP A 61 7.20 -1.95 -3.64
C TRP A 61 8.43 -1.38 -4.35
N ILE A 62 9.57 -2.06 -4.26
CA ILE A 62 10.80 -1.66 -4.94
C ILE A 62 10.60 -1.69 -6.46
N VAL A 63 10.05 -2.79 -6.99
CA VAL A 63 9.78 -2.89 -8.44
C VAL A 63 8.81 -1.81 -8.88
N TYR A 64 7.72 -1.60 -8.14
CA TYR A 64 6.76 -0.53 -8.44
C TYR A 64 7.43 0.84 -8.47
N PHE A 65 8.22 1.17 -7.44
CA PHE A 65 8.95 2.44 -7.37
C PHE A 65 9.87 2.66 -8.58
N PHE A 66 10.61 1.61 -8.98
CA PHE A 66 11.48 1.72 -10.16
C PHE A 66 10.70 1.90 -11.45
N VAL A 67 9.55 1.24 -11.60
CA VAL A 67 8.69 1.41 -12.77
C VAL A 67 8.15 2.84 -12.83
N GLU A 68 7.63 3.37 -11.72
CA GLU A 68 7.18 4.78 -11.63
C GLU A 68 8.32 5.75 -11.95
N MET A 69 9.48 5.59 -11.32
CA MET A 69 10.64 6.43 -11.58
C MET A 69 11.07 6.39 -13.07
N MET A 70 11.05 5.22 -13.70
CA MET A 70 11.39 5.10 -15.12
C MET A 70 10.36 5.80 -16.02
N ILE A 71 9.08 5.77 -15.65
CA ILE A 71 8.03 6.50 -16.38
C ILE A 71 8.20 7.99 -16.20
N ASP A 72 8.46 8.47 -14.99
CA ASP A 72 8.69 9.88 -14.71
C ASP A 72 9.90 10.43 -15.48
N LEU A 73 11.02 9.68 -15.51
CA LEU A 73 12.20 10.03 -16.29
C LEU A 73 11.97 10.08 -17.80
N ARG A 74 10.96 9.38 -18.30
CA ARG A 74 10.59 9.34 -19.71
C ARG A 74 9.32 10.13 -20.02
N TYR A 75 8.80 10.85 -19.05
CA TYR A 75 7.51 11.54 -19.14
C TYR A 75 7.41 12.45 -20.38
N GLU A 76 8.42 13.26 -20.63
CA GLU A 76 8.45 14.14 -21.79
C GLU A 76 8.43 13.37 -23.12
N VAL A 77 9.17 12.26 -23.19
CA VAL A 77 9.21 11.40 -24.38
C VAL A 77 7.85 10.71 -24.59
N ILE A 78 7.23 10.26 -23.50
CA ILE A 78 5.92 9.61 -23.55
C ILE A 78 4.83 10.58 -24.01
N ILE A 79 4.86 11.82 -23.54
CA ILE A 79 3.93 12.87 -23.98
C ILE A 79 4.12 13.20 -25.46
N GLN A 80 5.36 13.21 -25.96
CA GLN A 80 5.65 13.47 -27.37
C GLN A 80 5.07 12.39 -28.31
N LEU A 81 4.82 11.18 -27.80
CA LEU A 81 4.11 10.16 -28.59
C LEU A 81 2.67 10.55 -28.94
N GLY A 82 2.10 11.49 -28.16
CA GLY A 82 0.78 12.09 -28.41
C GLY A 82 -0.41 11.12 -28.24
N GLY A 83 -1.59 11.71 -28.05
CA GLY A 83 -2.85 10.99 -28.06
C GLY A 83 -3.09 10.00 -26.93
N ALA A 84 -4.04 9.08 -27.15
CA ALA A 84 -4.48 8.11 -26.13
C ALA A 84 -3.36 7.14 -25.68
N ALA A 85 -2.40 6.85 -26.56
CA ALA A 85 -1.31 5.90 -26.25
C ALA A 85 -0.42 6.40 -25.10
N SER A 86 -0.10 7.69 -25.05
CA SER A 86 0.70 8.27 -23.96
C SER A 86 -0.03 8.18 -22.62
N GLN A 87 -1.31 8.45 -22.61
CA GLN A 87 -2.16 8.36 -21.42
C GLN A 87 -2.19 6.92 -20.86
N VAL A 88 -2.40 5.93 -21.74
CA VAL A 88 -2.42 4.52 -21.35
C VAL A 88 -1.09 4.11 -20.68
N VAL A 89 0.06 4.48 -21.25
CA VAL A 89 1.37 4.13 -20.68
C VAL A 89 1.54 4.71 -19.29
N LEU A 90 1.11 5.96 -19.06
CA LEU A 90 1.20 6.61 -17.75
C LEU A 90 0.32 5.95 -16.68
N TRP A 91 -0.83 5.38 -17.07
CA TRP A 91 -1.75 4.75 -16.13
C TRP A 91 -1.42 3.28 -15.81
N ILE A 92 -0.64 2.59 -16.64
CA ILE A 92 -0.32 1.16 -16.46
C ILE A 92 0.20 0.82 -15.06
N PRO A 93 1.22 1.51 -14.50
CA PRO A 93 1.74 1.16 -13.18
C PRO A 93 0.70 1.33 -12.09
N SER A 94 -0.05 2.43 -12.12
CA SER A 94 -1.10 2.72 -11.14
C SER A 94 -2.21 1.67 -11.17
N VAL A 95 -2.60 1.20 -12.37
CA VAL A 95 -3.57 0.11 -12.52
C VAL A 95 -3.01 -1.20 -11.96
N ILE A 96 -1.77 -1.55 -12.31
CA ILE A 96 -1.12 -2.77 -11.81
C ILE A 96 -1.02 -2.73 -10.28
N MET A 97 -0.60 -1.59 -9.71
CA MET A 97 -0.52 -1.42 -8.27
C MET A 97 -1.90 -1.47 -7.62
N GLY A 98 -2.92 -0.84 -8.22
CA GLY A 98 -4.30 -0.94 -7.74
C GLY A 98 -4.78 -2.39 -7.65
N LEU A 99 -4.53 -3.20 -8.69
CA LEU A 99 -4.84 -4.63 -8.69
C LEU A 99 -4.03 -5.41 -7.64
N ALA A 100 -2.74 -5.08 -7.46
CA ALA A 100 -1.92 -5.68 -6.43
C ALA A 100 -2.44 -5.35 -5.02
N LEU A 101 -2.84 -4.11 -4.77
CA LEU A 101 -3.40 -3.67 -3.49
C LEU A 101 -4.68 -4.42 -3.13
N LEU A 102 -5.52 -4.77 -4.10
CA LEU A 102 -6.71 -5.60 -3.85
C LEU A 102 -6.36 -6.95 -3.22
N VAL A 103 -5.18 -7.51 -3.51
CA VAL A 103 -4.70 -8.76 -2.88
C VAL A 103 -3.91 -8.48 -1.61
N ILE A 104 -3.07 -7.46 -1.60
CA ILE A 104 -2.18 -7.12 -0.48
C ILE A 104 -2.99 -6.73 0.76
N ILE A 105 -4.04 -5.92 0.61
CA ILE A 105 -4.82 -5.42 1.75
C ILE A 105 -5.46 -6.57 2.56
N PRO A 106 -6.23 -7.51 1.98
CA PRO A 106 -6.75 -8.64 2.73
C PRO A 106 -5.65 -9.55 3.28
N SER A 107 -4.51 -9.64 2.56
CA SER A 107 -3.37 -10.45 2.99
C SER A 107 -2.75 -9.96 4.30
N HIS A 108 -2.89 -8.69 4.65
CA HIS A 108 -2.46 -8.16 5.96
C HIS A 108 -3.21 -8.80 7.14
N SER A 109 -4.48 -9.16 6.97
CA SER A 109 -5.26 -9.80 8.03
C SER A 109 -4.81 -11.23 8.30
N VAL A 110 -4.37 -11.94 7.24
CA VAL A 110 -3.97 -13.36 7.29
C VAL A 110 -2.47 -13.55 7.21
N LEU A 111 -1.69 -12.48 7.12
CA LEU A 111 -0.22 -12.42 7.00
C LEU A 111 0.33 -13.36 5.91
N SER A 112 -0.39 -13.52 4.80
CA SER A 112 -0.04 -14.43 3.71
C SER A 112 -0.66 -14.01 2.38
N LEU A 113 0.18 -13.71 1.39
CA LEU A 113 -0.28 -13.40 0.02
C LEU A 113 -1.05 -14.59 -0.61
N LYS A 114 -0.61 -15.82 -0.34
CA LYS A 114 -1.27 -17.03 -0.85
C LYS A 114 -2.70 -17.16 -0.29
N LYS A 115 -2.88 -16.92 1.01
CA LYS A 115 -4.20 -16.95 1.64
C LYS A 115 -5.06 -15.78 1.16
N GLY A 116 -4.51 -14.57 1.08
CA GLY A 116 -5.21 -13.41 0.51
C GLY A 116 -5.70 -13.66 -0.92
N TRP A 117 -4.87 -14.27 -1.76
CA TRP A 117 -5.28 -14.67 -3.11
C TRP A 117 -6.37 -15.77 -3.11
N ALA A 118 -6.29 -16.72 -2.19
CA ALA A 118 -7.31 -17.75 -2.05
C ALA A 118 -8.68 -17.18 -1.65
N LEU A 119 -8.70 -16.13 -0.81
CA LEU A 119 -9.92 -15.39 -0.46
C LEU A 119 -10.58 -14.78 -1.69
N TRP A 120 -9.79 -14.15 -2.57
CA TRP A 120 -10.31 -13.62 -3.84
C TRP A 120 -10.96 -14.69 -4.72
N LYS A 121 -10.36 -15.88 -4.79
CA LYS A 121 -10.95 -16.98 -5.57
C LYS A 121 -12.25 -17.50 -4.95
N LYS A 122 -12.36 -17.42 -3.62
CA LYS A 122 -13.52 -17.96 -2.90
C LYS A 122 -14.73 -17.02 -2.98
N GLN A 123 -14.52 -15.72 -2.75
CA GLN A 123 -15.60 -14.73 -2.68
C GLN A 123 -15.17 -13.35 -3.25
N PRO A 124 -14.97 -13.24 -4.56
CA PRO A 124 -14.45 -11.99 -5.17
C PRO A 124 -15.41 -10.80 -4.98
N GLY A 125 -16.71 -11.02 -5.10
CA GLY A 125 -17.72 -9.96 -4.98
C GLY A 125 -17.79 -9.37 -3.57
N ALA A 126 -17.80 -10.24 -2.55
CA ALA A 126 -17.82 -9.80 -1.14
C ALA A 126 -16.57 -8.99 -0.82
N LEU A 127 -15.38 -9.50 -1.17
CA LEU A 127 -14.12 -8.78 -0.92
C LEU A 127 -14.05 -7.46 -1.68
N PHE A 128 -14.54 -7.38 -2.91
CA PHE A 128 -14.56 -6.13 -3.66
C PHE A 128 -15.40 -5.06 -2.95
N VAL A 129 -16.61 -5.40 -2.54
CA VAL A 129 -17.48 -4.47 -1.80
C VAL A 129 -16.87 -4.07 -0.47
N THR A 130 -16.31 -5.04 0.27
CA THR A 130 -15.62 -4.83 1.55
C THR A 130 -14.45 -3.87 1.43
N LEU A 131 -13.68 -3.94 0.36
CA LEU A 131 -12.52 -3.05 0.13
C LEU A 131 -12.92 -1.70 -0.43
N LEU A 132 -14.02 -1.63 -1.17
CA LEU A 132 -14.47 -0.39 -1.82
C LEU A 132 -14.83 0.68 -0.78
N LEU A 133 -15.56 0.33 0.26
CA LEU A 133 -15.99 1.28 1.28
C LEU A 133 -14.82 1.92 2.06
N PRO A 134 -13.86 1.14 2.63
CA PRO A 134 -12.66 1.72 3.22
C PRO A 134 -11.82 2.55 2.24
N PHE A 135 -11.69 2.10 1.01
CA PHE A 135 -10.96 2.82 -0.04
C PHE A 135 -11.57 4.20 -0.32
N LEU A 136 -12.88 4.26 -0.53
CA LEU A 136 -13.60 5.52 -0.75
C LEU A 136 -13.51 6.44 0.48
N SER A 137 -13.58 5.89 1.68
CA SER A 137 -13.44 6.65 2.93
C SER A 137 -12.04 7.25 3.09
N ILE A 138 -10.99 6.49 2.75
CA ILE A 138 -9.61 6.97 2.78
C ILE A 138 -9.39 8.05 1.72
N MET A 139 -9.89 7.85 0.50
CA MET A 139 -9.81 8.86 -0.55
C MET A 139 -10.53 10.16 -0.16
N ALA A 140 -11.74 10.07 0.37
CA ALA A 140 -12.48 11.25 0.83
C ALA A 140 -11.73 11.97 1.97
N ALA A 141 -11.20 11.23 2.95
CA ALA A 141 -10.43 11.82 4.05
C ALA A 141 -9.14 12.49 3.54
N SER A 142 -8.38 11.85 2.65
CA SER A 142 -7.16 12.44 2.10
C SER A 142 -7.46 13.69 1.27
N THR A 143 -8.48 13.66 0.42
CA THR A 143 -8.88 14.81 -0.40
C THR A 143 -9.29 16.01 0.49
N LEU A 144 -10.01 15.74 1.58
CA LEU A 144 -10.38 16.81 2.53
C LEU A 144 -9.15 17.40 3.22
N VAL A 145 -8.21 16.56 3.65
CA VAL A 145 -6.96 17.03 4.26
C VAL A 145 -6.16 17.87 3.28
N ASP A 146 -6.00 17.41 2.05
CA ASP A 146 -5.25 18.12 1.00
C ASP A 146 -5.91 19.47 0.66
N LEU A 147 -7.23 19.49 0.52
CA LEU A 147 -7.97 20.72 0.22
C LEU A 147 -7.78 21.78 1.32
N VAL A 148 -7.80 21.36 2.58
CA VAL A 148 -7.64 22.29 3.71
C VAL A 148 -6.16 22.64 3.92
N TRP A 149 -5.24 21.70 3.70
CA TRP A 149 -3.80 21.92 3.79
C TRP A 149 -3.33 23.03 2.84
N THR A 150 -3.88 23.09 1.64
CA THR A 150 -3.55 24.15 0.66
C THR A 150 -4.02 25.54 1.10
N GLN A 151 -5.02 25.64 1.97
CA GLN A 151 -5.57 26.90 2.47
C GLN A 151 -4.99 27.29 3.84
N SER A 152 -4.84 26.33 4.73
CA SER A 152 -4.29 26.49 6.08
C SER A 152 -3.61 25.21 6.55
N PRO A 153 -2.26 25.17 6.59
CA PRO A 153 -1.51 24.01 7.06
C PRO A 153 -1.88 23.58 8.48
N GLU A 154 -2.19 24.53 9.36
CA GLU A 154 -2.57 24.24 10.76
C GLU A 154 -3.90 23.48 10.83
N LEU A 155 -4.89 23.90 10.05
CA LEU A 155 -6.17 23.20 9.95
C LEU A 155 -6.02 21.84 9.25
N GLY A 156 -5.16 21.76 8.23
CA GLY A 156 -4.83 20.48 7.57
C GLY A 156 -4.21 19.48 8.56
N PHE A 157 -3.32 19.95 9.45
CA PHE A 157 -2.75 19.11 10.50
C PHE A 157 -3.83 18.63 11.49
N LEU A 158 -4.72 19.49 11.93
CA LEU A 158 -5.83 19.13 12.82
C LEU A 158 -6.77 18.10 12.19
N LEU A 159 -7.05 18.19 10.89
CA LEU A 159 -7.84 17.21 10.16
C LEU A 159 -7.10 15.89 9.93
N GLY A 160 -5.79 15.87 10.02
CA GLY A 160 -4.99 14.65 9.96
C GLY A 160 -5.35 13.66 11.08
N VAL A 161 -5.72 14.16 12.26
CA VAL A 161 -6.11 13.30 13.40
C VAL A 161 -7.36 12.45 13.09
N PRO A 162 -8.50 13.01 12.65
CA PRO A 162 -9.64 12.20 12.25
C PRO A 162 -9.33 11.32 11.02
N ALA A 163 -8.48 11.75 10.10
CA ALA A 163 -8.04 10.91 8.98
C ALA A 163 -7.32 9.65 9.47
N ILE A 164 -6.45 9.72 10.48
CA ILE A 164 -5.84 8.55 11.12
C ILE A 164 -6.91 7.63 11.73
N SER A 165 -7.95 8.20 12.34
CA SER A 165 -9.06 7.42 12.89
C SER A 165 -9.83 6.67 11.79
N VAL A 166 -10.05 7.28 10.62
CA VAL A 166 -10.64 6.63 9.45
C VAL A 166 -9.78 5.45 8.97
N LEU A 167 -8.46 5.62 8.91
CA LEU A 167 -7.52 4.54 8.56
C LEU A 167 -7.60 3.36 9.55
N THR A 168 -7.67 3.66 10.84
CA THR A 168 -7.78 2.63 11.89
C THR A 168 -9.10 1.87 11.79
N TRP A 169 -10.20 2.61 11.56
CA TRP A 169 -11.51 2.03 11.33
C TRP A 169 -11.52 1.13 10.08
N ALA A 170 -10.97 1.62 8.97
CA ALA A 170 -10.89 0.86 7.72
C ALA A 170 -10.13 -0.47 7.91
N ARG A 171 -9.01 -0.45 8.64
CA ARG A 171 -8.25 -1.67 8.97
C ARG A 171 -9.09 -2.65 9.79
N LYS A 172 -9.78 -2.17 10.83
CA LYS A 172 -10.65 -3.02 11.66
C LYS A 172 -11.78 -3.62 10.84
N PHE A 173 -12.42 -2.82 9.99
CA PHE A 173 -13.48 -3.29 9.10
C PHE A 173 -13.00 -4.41 8.17
N ILE A 174 -11.84 -4.23 7.51
CA ILE A 174 -11.25 -5.25 6.65
C ILE A 174 -10.96 -6.54 7.42
N ILE A 175 -10.43 -6.46 8.65
CA ILE A 175 -10.13 -7.65 9.46
C ILE A 175 -11.41 -8.41 9.77
N LEU A 176 -12.47 -7.74 10.21
CA LEU A 176 -13.75 -8.36 10.56
C LEU A 176 -14.35 -9.07 9.34
N GLU A 177 -14.47 -8.36 8.23
CA GLU A 177 -15.05 -8.91 7.02
C GLU A 177 -14.23 -10.07 6.43
N VAL A 178 -12.88 -9.98 6.49
CA VAL A 178 -12.02 -11.09 6.05
C VAL A 178 -12.17 -12.28 6.98
N SER A 179 -12.37 -12.08 8.30
CA SER A 179 -12.61 -13.18 9.23
C SER A 179 -13.93 -13.91 8.98
N ASP A 180 -14.97 -13.19 8.54
CA ASP A 180 -16.28 -13.78 8.22
C ASP A 180 -16.27 -14.58 6.91
N VAL A 181 -15.27 -14.35 6.04
CA VAL A 181 -15.07 -15.08 4.78
C VAL A 181 -14.20 -16.34 4.96
N LEU A 182 -13.39 -16.39 6.02
CA LEU A 182 -12.50 -17.53 6.32
C LEU A 182 -13.25 -18.70 6.93
#